data_a833efe74330e9b170da7a253b0f113b
#
_entry.id   a833efe74330e9b170da7a253b0f113b
#
_cell.length_a   1.000
_cell.length_b   1.000
_cell.length_c   1.000
_cell.angle_alpha   90.00
_cell.angle_beta   90.00
_cell.angle_gamma   90.00
#
_symmetry.space_group_name_H-M   'P 1'
#
loop_
_entity.id
_entity.type
_entity.pdbx_description
1 polymer ?
#
loop_
_entity_poly.entity_id
_entity_poly.type
_entity_poly.pdbx_seq_one_letter_code
_entity_poly.pdbx_strand_id
1 'polypeptide(L)'
;RGEIEDSEYAMIFLRDITESKAETARRMQMASDNASMDLLIKSMVRLLDRFVVCDLENDRYRFYNLQGDMIYAPTGAYHDFVEQVVAKYKTLEPLDALAALFSPENIRKNLQDENDIYKFEYCSMDENTYKIASIIPLEWDGTKLVKALLASMDVSQEKKAEIESHNALKD
;
A
#
# COMPACT_ATOMS: atom_id res chain seq x y z
N ARG A 1 -16.50 -48.65 40.85
CA ARG A 1 -15.25 -47.87 40.68
C ARG A 1 -14.79 -47.74 39.25
N GLY A 2 -15.13 -48.67 38.33
CA GLY A 2 -14.74 -48.61 36.91
C GLY A 2 -15.50 -47.59 36.07
N GLU A 3 -16.76 -47.31 36.35
CA GLU A 3 -17.59 -46.41 35.51
C GLU A 3 -17.26 -44.92 35.66
N ILE A 4 -16.66 -44.51 36.78
CA ILE A 4 -16.26 -43.10 36.99
C ILE A 4 -14.94 -42.78 36.27
N GLU A 5 -13.99 -43.71 36.24
CA GLU A 5 -12.73 -43.56 35.51
C GLU A 5 -12.93 -43.50 34.01
N ASP A 6 -13.78 -44.38 33.44
CA ASP A 6 -14.07 -44.41 32.00
C ASP A 6 -14.75 -43.12 31.51
N SER A 7 -15.63 -42.53 32.31
CA SER A 7 -16.29 -41.27 31.94
C SER A 7 -15.35 -40.05 32.00
N GLU A 8 -14.38 -40.07 32.89
CA GLU A 8 -13.39 -39.01 33.02
C GLU A 8 -12.40 -39.05 31.86
N TYR A 9 -11.92 -40.24 31.47
CA TYR A 9 -11.08 -40.40 30.28
C TYR A 9 -11.84 -40.03 29.00
N ALA A 10 -13.10 -40.40 28.85
CA ALA A 10 -13.91 -40.03 27.70
C ALA A 10 -14.10 -38.49 27.60
N MET A 11 -14.28 -37.79 28.70
CA MET A 11 -14.41 -36.35 28.73
C MET A 11 -13.11 -35.62 28.38
N ILE A 12 -11.96 -36.10 28.86
CA ILE A 12 -10.64 -35.58 28.52
C ILE A 12 -10.37 -35.76 27.01
N PHE A 13 -10.67 -36.95 26.48
CA PHE A 13 -10.49 -37.26 25.05
C PHE A 13 -11.39 -36.41 24.14
N LEU A 14 -12.64 -36.17 24.50
CA LEU A 14 -13.54 -35.28 23.77
C LEU A 14 -13.07 -33.82 23.80
N ARG A 15 -12.51 -33.36 24.93
CA ARG A 15 -11.96 -32.01 25.07
C ARG A 15 -10.75 -31.81 24.16
N ASP A 16 -9.82 -32.76 24.15
CA ASP A 16 -8.63 -32.72 23.30
C ASP A 16 -8.99 -32.68 21.80
N ILE A 17 -9.96 -33.47 21.37
CA ILE A 17 -10.43 -33.49 19.98
C ILE A 17 -11.08 -32.16 19.61
N THR A 18 -11.85 -31.55 20.50
CA THR A 18 -12.54 -30.27 20.26
C THR A 18 -11.52 -29.12 20.15
N GLU A 19 -10.54 -29.07 21.04
CA GLU A 19 -9.46 -28.08 20.98
C GLU A 19 -8.61 -28.23 19.71
N SER A 20 -8.25 -29.45 19.33
CA SER A 20 -7.49 -29.76 18.11
C SER A 20 -8.26 -29.35 16.82
N LYS A 21 -9.58 -29.59 16.77
CA LYS A 21 -10.42 -29.18 15.63
C LYS A 21 -10.55 -27.67 15.55
N ALA A 22 -10.71 -26.97 16.67
CA ALA A 22 -10.79 -25.51 16.73
C ALA A 22 -9.47 -24.87 16.28
N GLU A 23 -8.34 -25.42 16.70
CA GLU A 23 -7.02 -24.96 16.28
C GLU A 23 -6.78 -25.19 14.77
N THR A 24 -7.14 -26.36 14.26
CA THR A 24 -7.04 -26.67 12.82
C THR A 24 -7.92 -25.74 12.00
N ALA A 25 -9.18 -25.49 12.42
CA ALA A 25 -10.07 -24.54 11.75
C ALA A 25 -9.52 -23.13 11.77
N ARG A 26 -8.92 -22.68 12.89
CA ARG A 26 -8.27 -21.37 12.99
C ARG A 26 -7.08 -21.26 12.04
N ARG A 27 -6.23 -22.28 11.95
CA ARG A 27 -5.09 -22.31 11.03
C ARG A 27 -5.53 -22.28 9.57
N MET A 28 -6.57 -23.02 9.21
CA MET A 28 -7.15 -22.99 7.86
C MET A 28 -7.74 -21.63 7.51
N GLN A 29 -8.43 -20.98 8.45
CA GLN A 29 -8.98 -19.65 8.26
C GLN A 29 -7.85 -18.62 8.05
N MET A 30 -6.81 -18.63 8.89
CA MET A 30 -5.66 -17.75 8.75
C MET A 30 -4.93 -17.98 7.41
N ALA A 31 -4.78 -19.23 6.97
CA ALA A 31 -4.19 -19.54 5.67
C ALA A 31 -5.03 -19.02 4.51
N SER A 32 -6.37 -19.14 4.61
CA SER A 32 -7.31 -18.60 3.63
C SER A 32 -7.26 -17.07 3.56
N ASP A 33 -7.23 -16.40 4.72
CA ASP A 33 -7.16 -14.94 4.82
C ASP A 33 -5.82 -14.43 4.24
N ASN A 34 -4.70 -15.10 4.53
CA ASN A 34 -3.40 -14.78 3.97
C ASN A 34 -3.36 -14.98 2.44
N ALA A 35 -3.95 -16.05 1.93
CA ALA A 35 -4.03 -16.30 0.48
C ALA A 35 -4.88 -15.24 -0.22
N SER A 36 -5.97 -14.79 0.39
CA SER A 36 -6.82 -13.70 -0.12
C SER A 36 -6.07 -12.37 -0.11
N MET A 37 -5.34 -12.08 0.96
CA MET A 37 -4.52 -10.87 1.08
C MET A 37 -3.40 -10.85 0.03
N ASP A 38 -2.70 -11.97 -0.18
CA ASP A 38 -1.69 -12.13 -1.23
C ASP A 38 -2.27 -11.85 -2.62
N LEU A 39 -3.46 -12.37 -2.90
CA LEU A 39 -4.13 -12.13 -4.18
C LEU A 39 -4.49 -10.66 -4.37
N LEU A 40 -4.97 -9.99 -3.33
CA LEU A 40 -5.26 -8.55 -3.36
C LEU A 40 -3.99 -7.73 -3.62
N ILE A 41 -2.91 -7.99 -2.89
CA ILE A 41 -1.63 -7.29 -3.09
C ILE A 41 -1.12 -7.52 -4.51
N LYS A 42 -1.13 -8.76 -5.03
CA LYS A 42 -0.73 -9.08 -6.40
C LYS A 42 -1.56 -8.33 -7.44
N SER A 43 -2.87 -8.23 -7.22
CA SER A 43 -3.76 -7.50 -8.11
C SER A 43 -3.46 -5.99 -8.10
N MET A 44 -3.25 -5.41 -6.92
CA MET A 44 -2.88 -4.01 -6.75
C MET A 44 -1.54 -3.70 -7.42
N VAL A 45 -0.52 -4.52 -7.19
CA VAL A 45 0.82 -4.34 -7.79
C VAL A 45 0.80 -4.46 -9.31
N ARG A 46 -0.13 -5.24 -9.89
CA ARG A 46 -0.32 -5.33 -11.36
C ARG A 46 -1.03 -4.13 -11.97
N LEU A 47 -1.93 -3.51 -11.21
CA LEU A 47 -2.71 -2.36 -11.68
C LEU A 47 -1.98 -1.03 -11.47
N LEU A 48 -1.12 -0.96 -10.48
CA LEU A 48 -0.43 0.25 -10.06
C LEU A 48 1.05 0.18 -10.51
N ASP A 49 1.58 1.31 -10.94
CA ASP A 49 3.01 1.44 -11.22
C ASP A 49 3.86 1.36 -9.94
N ARG A 50 3.33 1.88 -8.84
CA ARG A 50 3.93 1.82 -7.50
C ARG A 50 2.87 1.57 -6.45
N PHE A 51 3.22 0.74 -5.49
CA PHE A 51 2.43 0.44 -4.30
C PHE A 51 3.36 0.40 -3.10
N VAL A 52 3.33 1.47 -2.30
CA VAL A 52 4.32 1.73 -1.25
C VAL A 52 3.61 2.04 0.06
N VAL A 53 3.95 1.33 1.13
CA VAL A 53 3.56 1.70 2.49
C VAL A 53 4.67 2.56 3.09
N CYS A 54 4.31 3.77 3.50
CA CYS A 54 5.20 4.77 4.08
C CYS A 54 4.95 4.87 5.58
N ASP A 55 5.97 4.63 6.40
CA ASP A 55 5.98 4.92 7.83
C ASP A 55 6.60 6.31 8.02
N LEU A 56 5.74 7.29 8.18
CA LEU A 56 6.10 8.70 8.26
C LEU A 56 6.69 9.08 9.63
N GLU A 57 6.54 8.22 10.64
CA GLU A 57 7.06 8.39 11.99
C GLU A 57 8.51 7.92 12.09
N ASN A 58 8.81 6.75 11.51
CA ASN A 58 10.09 6.10 11.63
C ASN A 58 10.97 6.27 10.38
N ASP A 59 10.58 7.14 9.44
CA ASP A 59 11.27 7.37 8.17
C ASP A 59 11.55 6.06 7.42
N ARG A 60 10.52 5.23 7.22
CA ARG A 60 10.63 3.94 6.54
C ARG A 60 9.62 3.81 5.43
N TYR A 61 9.97 3.00 4.43
CA TYR A 61 9.02 2.56 3.41
C TYR A 61 9.11 1.05 3.18
N ARG A 62 8.03 0.49 2.63
CA ARG A 62 8.00 -0.85 2.06
C ARG A 62 7.36 -0.77 0.68
N PHE A 63 8.14 -1.10 -0.32
CA PHE A 63 7.71 -1.09 -1.73
C PHE A 63 7.29 -2.50 -2.13
N TYR A 64 6.03 -2.67 -2.52
CA TYR A 64 5.51 -3.95 -2.97
C TYR A 64 5.69 -4.12 -4.47
N ASN A 65 6.30 -5.20 -4.87
CA ASN A 65 6.60 -5.55 -6.25
C ASN A 65 6.35 -7.04 -6.48
N LEU A 66 6.24 -7.45 -7.75
CA LEU A 66 6.15 -8.85 -8.13
C LEU A 66 7.43 -9.29 -8.82
N GLN A 67 7.93 -10.46 -8.42
CA GLN A 67 8.96 -11.21 -9.14
C GLN A 67 8.34 -12.54 -9.57
N GLY A 68 7.88 -12.61 -10.83
CA GLY A 68 6.99 -13.68 -11.28
C GLY A 68 5.68 -13.64 -10.50
N ASP A 69 5.34 -14.72 -9.80
CA ASP A 69 4.14 -14.80 -8.95
C ASP A 69 4.41 -14.55 -7.45
N MET A 70 5.65 -14.21 -7.09
CA MET A 70 6.02 -13.95 -5.70
C MET A 70 6.00 -12.44 -5.41
N ILE A 71 5.42 -12.08 -4.25
CA ILE A 71 5.49 -10.71 -3.73
C ILE A 71 6.90 -10.49 -3.18
N TYR A 72 7.55 -9.46 -3.71
CA TYR A 72 8.81 -8.95 -3.20
C TYR A 72 8.57 -7.56 -2.61
N ALA A 73 8.94 -7.36 -1.36
CA ALA A 73 8.65 -6.13 -0.63
C ALA A 73 9.91 -5.55 0.06
N PRO A 74 10.84 -4.96 -0.70
CA PRO A 74 12.02 -4.32 -0.14
C PRO A 74 11.62 -3.13 0.74
N THR A 75 12.45 -2.87 1.75
CA THR A 75 12.29 -1.77 2.69
C THR A 75 13.52 -0.87 2.67
N GLY A 76 13.35 0.38 3.06
CA GLY A 76 14.42 1.36 3.17
C GLY A 76 13.98 2.60 3.95
N ALA A 77 14.83 3.61 3.97
CA ALA A 77 14.49 4.92 4.52
C ALA A 77 13.57 5.68 3.56
N TYR A 78 12.51 6.30 4.08
CA TYR A 78 11.53 7.00 3.25
C TYR A 78 12.15 8.21 2.52
N HIS A 79 13.04 8.93 3.17
CA HIS A 79 13.75 10.05 2.52
C HIS A 79 14.58 9.60 1.31
N ASP A 80 15.27 8.43 1.37
CA ASP A 80 15.99 7.87 0.23
C ASP A 80 15.05 7.55 -0.95
N PHE A 81 13.85 7.04 -0.64
CA PHE A 81 12.83 6.81 -1.66
C PHE A 81 12.40 8.12 -2.34
N VAL A 82 12.16 9.17 -1.55
CA VAL A 82 11.80 10.49 -2.09
C VAL A 82 12.93 11.06 -2.95
N GLU A 83 14.17 10.97 -2.52
CA GLU A 83 15.34 11.42 -3.31
C GLU A 83 15.44 10.69 -4.66
N GLN A 84 15.21 9.37 -4.68
CA GLN A 84 15.18 8.60 -5.93
C GLN A 84 14.05 9.03 -6.87
N VAL A 85 12.90 9.39 -6.34
CA VAL A 85 11.78 9.90 -7.15
C VAL A 85 12.13 11.27 -7.72
N VAL A 86 12.61 12.19 -6.91
CA VAL A 86 12.97 13.57 -7.29
C VAL A 86 14.11 13.60 -8.32
N ALA A 87 15.03 12.63 -8.27
CA ALA A 87 16.09 12.51 -9.26
C ALA A 87 15.60 12.17 -10.68
N LYS A 88 14.41 11.58 -10.81
CA LYS A 88 13.85 11.10 -12.09
C LYS A 88 12.63 11.87 -12.58
N TYR A 89 11.92 12.52 -11.66
CA TYR A 89 10.63 13.14 -11.90
C TYR A 89 10.60 14.58 -11.41
N LYS A 90 9.71 15.37 -11.97
CA LYS A 90 9.38 16.74 -11.57
C LYS A 90 7.87 16.92 -11.44
N THR A 91 7.44 17.91 -10.68
CA THR A 91 6.02 18.31 -10.63
C THR A 91 5.60 18.97 -11.94
N LEU A 92 4.31 18.89 -12.27
CA LEU A 92 3.70 19.65 -13.36
C LEU A 92 3.45 21.11 -12.97
N GLU A 93 3.24 21.38 -11.70
CA GLU A 93 3.03 22.73 -11.17
C GLU A 93 4.36 23.42 -10.92
N PRO A 94 4.63 24.55 -11.58
CA PRO A 94 5.96 25.20 -11.53
C PRO A 94 6.31 25.78 -10.15
N LEU A 95 5.36 25.93 -9.25
CA LEU A 95 5.55 26.52 -7.92
C LEU A 95 5.90 25.49 -6.83
N ASP A 96 5.63 24.21 -7.07
CA ASP A 96 5.82 23.16 -6.09
C ASP A 96 7.04 22.30 -6.41
N ALA A 97 7.93 22.14 -5.43
CA ALA A 97 8.99 21.15 -5.54
C ALA A 97 8.41 19.75 -5.26
N LEU A 98 8.72 18.79 -6.12
CA LEU A 98 8.21 17.41 -5.96
C LEU A 98 8.57 16.82 -4.58
N ALA A 99 9.77 17.13 -4.06
CA ALA A 99 10.16 16.72 -2.71
C ALA A 99 9.21 17.24 -1.62
N ALA A 100 8.70 18.47 -1.78
CA ALA A 100 7.74 19.05 -0.83
C ALA A 100 6.40 18.33 -0.86
N LEU A 101 5.93 17.88 -2.04
CA LEU A 101 4.68 17.14 -2.18
C LEU A 101 4.73 15.78 -1.47
N PHE A 102 5.90 15.14 -1.46
CA PHE A 102 6.14 13.87 -0.75
C PHE A 102 6.57 14.03 0.70
N SER A 103 6.75 15.27 1.21
CA SER A 103 7.19 15.45 2.59
C SER A 103 6.15 14.94 3.60
N PRO A 104 6.58 14.34 4.72
CA PRO A 104 5.65 13.88 5.78
C PRO A 104 4.75 15.00 6.30
N GLU A 105 5.24 16.22 6.41
CA GLU A 105 4.49 17.40 6.85
C GLU A 105 3.36 17.71 5.87
N ASN A 106 3.65 17.72 4.57
CA ASN A 106 2.66 18.02 3.56
C ASN A 106 1.62 16.90 3.40
N ILE A 107 2.05 15.65 3.53
CA ILE A 107 1.15 14.49 3.55
C ILE A 107 0.18 14.62 4.73
N ARG A 108 0.67 14.88 5.94
CA ARG A 108 -0.15 15.09 7.13
C ARG A 108 -1.09 16.30 7.02
N LYS A 109 -0.65 17.37 6.37
CA LYS A 109 -1.47 18.55 6.13
C LYS A 109 -2.67 18.26 5.23
N ASN A 110 -2.50 17.40 4.23
CA ASN A 110 -3.54 17.05 3.25
C ASN A 110 -4.38 15.83 3.65
N LEU A 111 -3.96 15.06 4.65
CA LEU A 111 -4.67 13.90 5.18
C LEU A 111 -5.02 14.17 6.64
N GLN A 112 -6.23 14.69 6.89
CA GLN A 112 -6.73 15.05 8.22
C GLN A 112 -7.74 14.04 8.74
N ASP A 113 -8.35 13.25 7.84
CA ASP A 113 -9.39 12.28 8.11
C ASP A 113 -9.06 10.95 7.40
N GLU A 114 -9.60 9.84 7.90
CA GLU A 114 -9.40 8.51 7.32
C GLU A 114 -10.00 8.33 5.93
N ASN A 115 -10.88 9.23 5.50
CA ASN A 115 -11.47 9.24 4.16
C ASN A 115 -10.76 10.18 3.18
N ASP A 116 -9.76 10.93 3.65
CA ASP A 116 -9.03 11.85 2.80
C ASP A 116 -8.17 11.10 1.77
N ILE A 117 -8.04 11.71 0.60
CA ILE A 117 -7.12 11.26 -0.45
C ILE A 117 -6.33 12.47 -0.92
N TYR A 118 -5.02 12.41 -0.76
CA TYR A 118 -4.10 13.42 -1.28
C TYR A 118 -3.57 12.98 -2.65
N LYS A 119 -3.84 13.78 -3.69
CA LYS A 119 -3.46 13.48 -5.07
C LYS A 119 -2.65 14.61 -5.68
N PHE A 120 -1.65 14.25 -6.48
CA PHE A 120 -0.92 15.20 -7.33
C PHE A 120 -0.35 14.50 -8.55
N GLU A 121 -0.10 15.28 -9.60
CA GLU A 121 0.51 14.81 -10.85
C GLU A 121 2.00 15.16 -10.89
N TYR A 122 2.77 14.29 -11.51
CA TYR A 122 4.19 14.51 -11.77
C TYR A 122 4.62 13.80 -13.05
N CYS A 123 5.73 14.21 -13.64
CA CYS A 123 6.22 13.64 -14.88
C CYS A 123 7.72 13.36 -14.82
N SER A 124 8.20 12.50 -15.73
CA SER A 124 9.62 12.28 -15.94
C SER A 124 10.30 13.58 -16.41
N MET A 125 11.63 13.69 -16.18
CA MET A 125 12.40 14.88 -16.57
C MET A 125 12.33 15.17 -18.08
N ASP A 126 12.17 14.13 -18.90
CA ASP A 126 12.02 14.23 -20.35
C ASP A 126 10.56 14.41 -20.82
N GLU A 127 9.62 14.55 -19.88
CA GLU A 127 8.17 14.72 -20.13
C GLU A 127 7.53 13.60 -20.98
N ASN A 128 8.09 12.41 -20.97
CA ASN A 128 7.54 11.26 -21.70
C ASN A 128 6.63 10.39 -20.87
N THR A 129 6.81 10.39 -19.55
CA THR A 129 6.02 9.61 -18.60
C THR A 129 5.31 10.54 -17.63
N TYR A 130 3.99 10.44 -17.57
CA TYR A 130 3.12 11.19 -16.65
C TYR A 130 2.49 10.24 -15.65
N LYS A 131 2.47 10.64 -14.39
CA LYS A 131 1.98 9.83 -13.28
C LYS A 131 1.08 10.62 -12.35
N ILE A 132 0.12 9.92 -11.74
CA ILE A 132 -0.66 10.42 -10.62
C ILE A 132 -0.23 9.67 -9.35
N ALA A 133 0.18 10.39 -8.32
CA ALA A 133 0.27 9.86 -6.97
C ALA A 133 -1.08 10.01 -6.26
N SER A 134 -1.48 8.96 -5.56
CA SER A 134 -2.61 8.98 -4.63
C SER A 134 -2.11 8.47 -3.29
N ILE A 135 -2.22 9.29 -2.26
CA ILE A 135 -1.80 8.96 -0.91
C ILE A 135 -3.03 8.90 -0.03
N ILE A 136 -3.19 7.80 0.69
CA ILE A 136 -4.30 7.58 1.63
C ILE A 136 -3.76 7.23 3.02
N PRO A 137 -4.47 7.61 4.10
CA PRO A 137 -4.06 7.27 5.45
C PRO A 137 -4.24 5.78 5.74
N LEU A 138 -3.32 5.18 6.50
CA LEU A 138 -3.38 3.78 6.94
C LEU A 138 -3.46 3.63 8.45
N GLU A 139 -2.69 4.41 9.19
CA GLU A 139 -2.56 4.25 10.64
C GLU A 139 -2.36 5.60 11.33
N TRP A 140 -3.08 5.79 12.42
CA TRP A 140 -3.06 6.99 13.24
C TRP A 140 -2.58 6.68 14.66
N ASP A 141 -1.79 7.58 15.24
CA ASP A 141 -1.53 7.62 16.67
C ASP A 141 -2.22 8.87 17.24
N GLY A 142 -3.36 8.66 17.91
CA GLY A 142 -4.26 9.75 18.27
C GLY A 142 -4.73 10.52 17.04
N THR A 143 -4.34 11.78 16.92
CA THR A 143 -4.66 12.64 15.77
C THR A 143 -3.53 12.74 14.73
N LYS A 144 -2.40 12.08 14.99
CA LYS A 144 -1.22 12.14 14.13
C LYS A 144 -1.21 10.96 13.16
N LEU A 145 -1.18 11.23 11.87
CA LEU A 145 -0.97 10.20 10.84
C LEU A 145 0.46 9.65 10.94
N VAL A 146 0.58 8.34 11.18
CA VAL A 146 1.88 7.65 11.30
C VAL A 146 2.22 6.82 10.07
N LYS A 147 1.22 6.21 9.41
CA LYS A 147 1.46 5.47 8.16
C LYS A 147 0.48 5.87 7.06
N ALA A 148 0.98 5.91 5.86
CA ALA A 148 0.21 6.18 4.66
C ALA A 148 0.53 5.17 3.56
N LEU A 149 -0.44 4.92 2.68
CA LEU A 149 -0.26 4.17 1.45
C LEU A 149 -0.09 5.15 0.30
N LEU A 150 0.99 5.01 -0.44
CA LEU A 150 1.23 5.70 -1.69
C LEU A 150 1.01 4.74 -2.85
N ALA A 151 0.07 5.09 -3.71
CA ALA A 151 -0.18 4.41 -4.98
C ALA A 151 0.14 5.36 -6.13
N SER A 152 0.77 4.87 -7.18
CA SER A 152 1.08 5.65 -8.37
C SER A 152 0.59 4.91 -9.61
N MET A 153 -0.01 5.67 -10.53
CA MET A 153 -0.49 5.17 -11.81
C MET A 153 0.17 5.92 -12.96
N ASP A 154 0.52 5.21 -14.02
CA ASP A 154 0.95 5.80 -15.28
C ASP A 154 -0.30 6.29 -16.05
N VAL A 155 -0.33 7.57 -16.37
CA VAL A 155 -1.40 8.25 -17.12
C VAL A 155 -0.85 8.91 -18.39
N SER A 156 0.27 8.40 -18.90
CA SER A 156 0.97 9.00 -20.04
C SER A 156 0.12 9.01 -21.30
N GLN A 157 -0.68 8.00 -21.55
CA GLN A 157 -1.54 7.93 -22.73
C GLN A 157 -2.65 8.97 -22.68
N GLU A 158 -3.35 9.06 -21.55
CA GLU A 158 -4.42 10.01 -21.31
C GLU A 158 -3.89 11.45 -21.38
N LYS A 159 -2.75 11.70 -20.75
CA LYS A 159 -2.16 13.04 -20.73
C LYS A 159 -1.66 13.50 -22.10
N LYS A 160 -1.05 12.63 -22.88
CA LYS A 160 -0.63 12.94 -24.26
C LYS A 160 -1.84 13.22 -25.15
N ALA A 161 -2.89 12.44 -25.05
CA ALA A 161 -4.13 12.67 -25.79
C ALA A 161 -4.78 14.02 -25.42
N GLU A 162 -4.78 14.38 -24.13
CA GLU A 162 -5.25 15.67 -23.65
C GLU A 162 -4.44 16.83 -24.24
N ILE A 163 -3.11 16.73 -24.24
CA ILE A 163 -2.19 17.75 -24.79
C ILE A 163 -2.42 17.89 -26.31
N GLU A 164 -2.50 16.79 -27.05
CA GLU A 164 -2.76 16.80 -28.49
C GLU A 164 -4.10 17.44 -28.84
N SER A 165 -5.16 17.07 -28.10
CA SER A 165 -6.49 17.65 -28.27
C SER A 165 -6.50 19.16 -27.98
N HIS A 166 -5.79 19.59 -26.94
CA HIS A 166 -5.70 21.01 -26.59
C HIS A 166 -4.93 21.83 -27.65
N ASN A 167 -3.88 21.25 -28.23
CA ASN A 167 -3.12 21.89 -29.29
C ASN A 167 -3.93 22.01 -30.60
N ALA A 168 -4.71 20.96 -30.94
CA ALA A 168 -5.59 20.96 -32.12
C ALA A 168 -6.71 22.01 -32.05
N LEU A 169 -7.11 22.44 -30.83
CA LEU A 169 -8.12 23.50 -30.64
C LEU A 169 -7.55 24.92 -30.75
N LYS A 170 -6.22 25.07 -30.76
CA LYS A 170 -5.53 26.38 -30.87
C LYS A 170 -5.16 26.77 -32.31
N ASP A 171 -5.17 25.78 -33.22
CA ASP A 171 -4.96 25.97 -34.65
C ASP A 171 -6.30 26.20 -35.36
#